data_968df7974709ee7ae2e455e08aec0195
#
_entry.id   968df7974709ee7ae2e455e08aec0195
#
_cell.length_a   1.000
_cell.length_b   1.000
_cell.length_c   1.000
_cell.angle_alpha   90.00
_cell.angle_beta   90.00
_cell.angle_gamma   90.00
#
_symmetry.space_group_name_H-M   'P 1'
#
loop_
_entity.id
_entity.type
_entity.pdbx_description
1 polymer ?
#
loop_
_entity_poly.entity_id
_entity_poly.type
_entity_poly.pdbx_seq_one_letter_code
_entity_poly.pdbx_strand_id
1 'polypeptide(L)'
;MQDGRLDPKYFRRNFTGVDRHWYDYSVAGMRRAVLSGTCRGANIPGIEVCGKTGTAQNRGQDHSAFMGFAPMNNPKIAVAVYVENGGFGDAYGVPLGALIMEQFINGRLSASSAAKANVFQHRRINYGGYER
;
A
#
# COMPACT_ATOMS: atom_id res chain seq x y z
N MET A 1 21.29 -8.72 0.63
CA MET A 1 20.92 -10.02 0.05
C MET A 1 22.02 -10.36 -0.96
N GLN A 2 22.94 -11.25 -0.62
CA GLN A 2 24.08 -11.57 -1.52
C GLN A 2 23.82 -12.75 -2.45
N ASP A 3 22.74 -13.51 -2.25
CA ASP A 3 22.46 -14.73 -3.04
C ASP A 3 20.96 -15.08 -3.15
N GLY A 4 20.09 -14.09 -2.99
CA GLY A 4 18.62 -14.28 -3.11
C GLY A 4 17.97 -15.07 -1.95
N ARG A 5 18.73 -15.52 -0.97
CA ARG A 5 18.21 -16.23 0.21
C ARG A 5 17.86 -15.23 1.30
N LEU A 6 16.69 -15.39 1.88
CA LEU A 6 16.28 -14.61 3.05
C LEU A 6 17.16 -15.01 4.25
N ASP A 7 17.62 -14.01 5.00
CA ASP A 7 18.34 -14.24 6.26
C ASP A 7 17.46 -15.06 7.22
N PRO A 8 18.01 -16.14 7.84
CA PRO A 8 17.28 -16.99 8.77
C PRO A 8 16.56 -16.26 9.90
N LYS A 9 17.03 -15.07 10.29
CA LYS A 9 16.37 -14.24 11.31
C LYS A 9 14.95 -13.82 10.93
N TYR A 10 14.61 -13.72 9.64
CA TYR A 10 13.29 -13.36 9.15
C TYR A 10 12.29 -14.53 9.16
N PHE A 11 12.75 -15.75 9.37
CA PHE A 11 11.88 -16.92 9.56
C PHE A 11 11.43 -17.09 11.03
N ARG A 12 12.03 -16.34 11.94
CA ARG A 12 11.69 -16.40 13.35
C ARG A 12 10.41 -15.63 13.60
N ARG A 13 9.35 -16.32 14.04
CA ARG A 13 8.11 -15.67 14.45
C ARG A 13 8.36 -14.96 15.79
N ASN A 14 8.16 -13.66 15.82
CA ASN A 14 8.16 -12.88 17.06
C ASN A 14 6.74 -12.86 17.61
N PHE A 15 6.60 -13.28 18.86
CA PHE A 15 5.31 -13.27 19.55
C PHE A 15 5.11 -11.88 20.15
N THR A 16 4.02 -11.21 19.80
CA THR A 16 3.75 -9.83 20.25
C THR A 16 3.14 -9.77 21.64
N GLY A 17 2.64 -10.90 22.18
CA GLY A 17 1.90 -10.92 23.45
C GLY A 17 0.51 -10.28 23.39
N VAL A 18 0.09 -9.81 22.22
CA VAL A 18 -1.24 -9.20 21.99
C VAL A 18 -2.22 -10.29 21.60
N ASP A 19 -3.37 -10.33 22.24
CA ASP A 19 -4.43 -11.28 21.90
C ASP A 19 -4.97 -11.02 20.48
N ARG A 20 -5.26 -12.13 19.78
CA ARG A 20 -5.66 -12.09 18.37
C ARG A 20 -6.89 -11.22 18.11
N HIS A 21 -7.87 -11.20 19.00
CA HIS A 21 -9.11 -10.45 18.82
C HIS A 21 -8.88 -8.93 18.68
N TRP A 22 -7.79 -8.38 19.25
CA TRP A 22 -7.46 -6.97 19.08
C TRP A 22 -7.04 -6.61 17.66
N TYR A 23 -6.45 -7.57 16.94
CA TYR A 23 -6.13 -7.38 15.53
C TYR A 23 -7.37 -7.28 14.65
N ASP A 24 -8.49 -7.92 15.03
CA ASP A 24 -9.73 -7.87 14.27
C ASP A 24 -10.28 -6.43 14.20
N TYR A 25 -10.16 -5.66 15.28
CA TYR A 25 -10.51 -4.24 15.28
C TYR A 25 -9.63 -3.42 14.33
N SER A 26 -8.33 -3.69 14.32
CA SER A 26 -7.39 -3.03 13.42
C SER A 26 -7.71 -3.35 11.95
N VAL A 27 -7.96 -4.61 11.64
CA VAL A 27 -8.35 -5.07 10.31
C VAL A 27 -9.66 -4.43 9.85
N ALA A 28 -10.68 -4.40 10.72
CA ALA A 28 -11.95 -3.73 10.45
C ALA A 28 -11.74 -2.22 10.17
N GLY A 29 -10.88 -1.56 10.95
CA GLY A 29 -10.51 -0.17 10.73
C GLY A 29 -9.82 0.05 9.38
N MET A 30 -8.88 -0.84 9.01
CA MET A 30 -8.22 -0.80 7.71
C MET A 30 -9.19 -1.04 6.55
N ARG A 31 -10.18 -1.94 6.72
CA ARG A 31 -11.24 -2.14 5.73
C ARG A 31 -12.11 -0.90 5.58
N ARG A 32 -12.52 -0.26 6.68
CA ARG A 32 -13.29 0.98 6.65
C ARG A 32 -12.52 2.13 5.98
N ALA A 33 -11.21 2.21 6.16
CA ALA A 33 -10.38 3.21 5.50
C ALA A 33 -10.44 3.08 3.96
N VAL A 34 -10.59 1.85 3.45
CA VAL A 34 -10.77 1.59 2.01
C VAL A 34 -12.20 1.86 1.56
N LEU A 35 -13.21 1.56 2.38
CA LEU A 35 -14.61 1.75 1.98
C LEU A 35 -15.03 3.23 1.99
N SER A 36 -14.60 3.98 3.00
CA SER A 36 -15.09 5.35 3.23
C SER A 36 -14.02 6.35 3.71
N GLY A 37 -12.77 5.91 3.87
CA GLY A 37 -11.68 6.73 4.41
C GLY A 37 -10.67 7.19 3.35
N THR A 38 -9.45 7.46 3.80
CA THR A 38 -8.33 7.97 2.98
C THR A 38 -7.78 6.95 1.98
N CYS A 39 -8.12 5.66 2.12
CA CYS A 39 -7.70 4.59 1.23
C CYS A 39 -8.73 4.24 0.15
N ARG A 40 -9.73 5.09 -0.12
CA ARG A 40 -10.81 4.79 -1.10
C ARG A 40 -10.29 4.43 -2.49
N GLY A 41 -9.15 4.98 -2.88
CA GLY A 41 -8.49 4.66 -4.15
C GLY A 41 -8.04 3.20 -4.27
N ALA A 42 -7.98 2.46 -3.17
CA ALA A 42 -7.67 1.03 -3.14
C ALA A 42 -8.92 0.13 -3.12
N ASN A 43 -10.11 0.68 -3.30
CA ASN A 43 -11.33 -0.14 -3.39
C ASN A 43 -11.40 -0.80 -4.78
N ILE A 44 -11.10 -2.09 -4.82
CA ILE A 44 -11.09 -2.90 -6.05
C ILE A 44 -12.35 -3.77 -6.06
N PRO A 45 -13.19 -3.68 -7.11
CA PRO A 45 -14.37 -4.54 -7.22
C PRO A 45 -14.03 -6.03 -7.07
N GLY A 46 -14.75 -6.72 -6.20
CA GLY A 46 -14.56 -8.16 -5.95
C GLY A 46 -13.36 -8.51 -5.06
N ILE A 47 -12.57 -7.54 -4.58
CA ILE A 47 -11.43 -7.76 -3.70
C ILE A 47 -11.59 -6.94 -2.41
N GLU A 48 -11.63 -7.61 -1.27
CA GLU A 48 -11.69 -6.95 0.03
C GLU A 48 -10.31 -6.47 0.46
N VAL A 49 -9.93 -5.29 -0.01
CA VAL A 49 -8.66 -4.65 0.39
C VAL A 49 -8.79 -4.03 1.77
N CYS A 50 -7.79 -4.26 2.61
CA CYS A 50 -7.57 -3.57 3.88
C CYS A 50 -6.32 -2.71 3.76
N GLY A 51 -6.37 -1.45 4.19
CA GLY A 51 -5.21 -0.57 4.03
C GLY A 51 -5.21 0.64 4.96
N LYS A 52 -4.03 1.25 5.04
CA LYS A 52 -3.80 2.49 5.80
C LYS A 52 -2.82 3.38 5.05
N THR A 53 -3.18 4.64 4.93
CA THR A 53 -2.28 5.69 4.41
C THR A 53 -1.30 6.15 5.47
N GLY A 54 -0.13 6.57 5.03
CA GLY A 54 0.81 7.35 5.81
C GLY A 54 1.26 8.57 5.02
N THR A 55 1.65 9.60 5.74
CA THR A 55 2.34 10.77 5.20
C THR A 55 3.54 11.01 6.08
N ALA A 56 4.73 10.78 5.55
CA ALA A 56 5.96 11.01 6.30
C ALA A 56 6.44 12.44 6.00
N GLN A 57 6.52 13.24 7.06
CA GLN A 57 6.96 14.64 6.94
C GLN A 57 8.42 14.73 6.51
N ASN A 58 8.70 15.69 5.65
CA ASN A 58 10.02 15.98 5.13
C ASN A 58 10.25 17.50 5.05
N ARG A 59 11.51 17.94 4.89
CA ARG A 59 11.85 19.37 4.71
C ARG A 59 11.32 19.97 3.39
N GLY A 60 11.00 19.12 2.38
CA GLY A 60 10.36 19.49 1.14
C GLY A 60 8.93 18.99 1.09
N GLN A 61 8.54 18.35 -0.01
CA GLN A 61 7.26 17.66 -0.08
C GLN A 61 7.29 16.40 0.78
N ASP A 62 6.18 16.13 1.45
CA ASP A 62 6.01 14.91 2.25
C ASP A 62 6.13 13.65 1.40
N HIS A 63 6.44 12.53 2.04
CA HIS A 63 6.52 11.25 1.37
C HIS A 63 5.18 10.53 1.46
N SER A 64 4.70 10.04 0.32
CA SER A 64 3.46 9.27 0.22
C SER A 64 3.69 7.83 0.63
N ALA A 65 2.95 7.36 1.63
CA ALA A 65 3.05 6.00 2.10
C ALA A 65 1.68 5.30 2.14
N PHE A 66 1.68 4.01 1.86
CA PHE A 66 0.54 3.13 1.98
C PHE A 66 1.00 1.74 2.39
N MET A 67 0.25 1.12 3.29
CA MET A 67 0.36 -0.30 3.57
C MET A 67 -1.01 -0.94 3.45
N GLY A 68 -1.06 -2.16 2.94
CA GLY A 68 -2.31 -2.87 2.78
C GLY A 68 -2.12 -4.34 2.50
N PHE A 69 -3.20 -5.06 2.58
CA PHE A 69 -3.26 -6.49 2.25
C PHE A 69 -4.62 -6.84 1.66
N ALA A 70 -4.68 -7.94 0.95
CA ALA A 70 -5.89 -8.45 0.34
C ALA A 70 -5.82 -9.97 0.06
N PRO A 71 -6.99 -10.65 0.06
CA PRO A 71 -8.28 -10.24 0.58
C PRO A 71 -8.28 -10.07 2.11
N MET A 72 -9.30 -9.44 2.70
CA MET A 72 -9.45 -9.28 4.14
C MET A 72 -9.38 -10.63 4.88
N ASN A 73 -10.12 -11.60 4.38
CA ASN A 73 -10.09 -12.98 4.88
C ASN A 73 -9.10 -13.79 4.05
N ASN A 74 -8.21 -14.54 4.72
CA ASN A 74 -7.17 -15.35 4.10
C ASN A 74 -6.29 -14.55 3.12
N PRO A 75 -5.54 -13.55 3.60
CA PRO A 75 -4.72 -12.67 2.75
C PRO A 75 -3.75 -13.42 1.85
N LYS A 76 -3.66 -13.01 0.60
CA LYS A 76 -2.76 -13.58 -0.41
C LYS A 76 -1.55 -12.69 -0.69
N ILE A 77 -1.70 -11.40 -0.44
CA ILE A 77 -0.65 -10.40 -0.66
C ILE A 77 -0.73 -9.32 0.43
N ALA A 78 0.43 -8.88 0.87
CA ALA A 78 0.61 -7.65 1.61
C ALA A 78 1.57 -6.74 0.84
N VAL A 79 1.27 -5.46 0.79
CA VAL A 79 2.09 -4.45 0.10
C VAL A 79 2.44 -3.31 1.04
N ALA A 80 3.63 -2.78 0.88
CA ALA A 80 4.04 -1.50 1.43
C ALA A 80 4.57 -0.64 0.28
N VAL A 81 4.01 0.54 0.10
CA VAL A 81 4.41 1.50 -0.93
C VAL A 81 4.90 2.75 -0.24
N TYR A 82 6.06 3.20 -0.66
CA TYR A 82 6.66 4.45 -0.19
C TYR A 82 7.18 5.21 -1.41
N VAL A 83 6.70 6.45 -1.56
CA VAL A 83 7.08 7.32 -2.69
C VAL A 83 7.64 8.61 -2.13
N GLU A 84 8.94 8.80 -2.29
CA GLU A 84 9.62 10.02 -1.85
C GLU A 84 9.07 11.24 -2.57
N ASN A 85 8.80 12.29 -1.79
CA ASN A 85 8.22 13.56 -2.26
C ASN A 85 6.89 13.39 -3.02
N GLY A 86 6.18 12.29 -2.76
CA GLY A 86 4.88 11.98 -3.38
C GLY A 86 3.69 12.69 -2.73
N GLY A 87 3.91 13.48 -1.68
CA GLY A 87 2.84 14.16 -0.96
C GLY A 87 1.99 13.20 -0.11
N PHE A 88 0.69 13.38 -0.12
CA PHE A 88 -0.22 12.57 0.69
C PHE A 88 -0.28 11.11 0.23
N GLY A 89 -0.55 10.19 1.17
CA GLY A 89 -0.59 8.75 0.91
C GLY A 89 -1.60 8.34 -0.17
N ASP A 90 -2.69 9.07 -0.32
CA ASP A 90 -3.72 8.83 -1.34
C ASP A 90 -3.30 9.27 -2.75
N ALA A 91 -2.29 10.13 -2.88
CA ALA A 91 -1.84 10.65 -4.17
C ALA A 91 -1.06 9.60 -4.99
N TYR A 92 -0.22 8.80 -4.34
CA TYR A 92 0.63 7.78 -4.98
C TYR A 92 0.54 6.43 -4.28
N GLY A 93 0.71 6.38 -2.96
CA GLY A 93 0.81 5.14 -2.21
C GLY A 93 -0.41 4.24 -2.41
N VAL A 94 -1.60 4.78 -2.21
CA VAL A 94 -2.87 4.05 -2.33
C VAL A 94 -3.10 3.52 -3.75
N PRO A 95 -3.07 4.35 -4.81
CA PRO A 95 -3.34 3.84 -6.16
C PRO A 95 -2.28 2.85 -6.64
N LEU A 96 -1.00 3.05 -6.34
CA LEU A 96 0.05 2.10 -6.71
C LEU A 96 -0.12 0.77 -5.98
N GLY A 97 -0.42 0.80 -4.67
CA GLY A 97 -0.71 -0.41 -3.91
C GLY A 97 -1.93 -1.17 -4.44
N ALA A 98 -2.98 -0.45 -4.84
CA ALA A 98 -4.17 -1.04 -5.46
C ALA A 98 -3.83 -1.76 -6.77
N LEU A 99 -3.07 -1.12 -7.66
CA LEU A 99 -2.65 -1.71 -8.94
C LEU A 99 -1.84 -2.99 -8.74
N ILE A 100 -0.91 -3.00 -7.78
CA ILE A 100 -0.10 -4.17 -7.45
C ILE A 100 -0.99 -5.31 -6.93
N MET A 101 -1.91 -5.02 -6.00
CA MET A 101 -2.81 -6.03 -5.44
C MET A 101 -3.77 -6.59 -6.49
N GLU A 102 -4.35 -5.74 -7.35
CA GLU A 102 -5.24 -6.15 -8.42
C GLU A 102 -4.52 -7.05 -9.43
N GLN A 103 -3.33 -6.64 -9.88
CA GLN A 103 -2.52 -7.43 -10.81
C GLN A 103 -2.16 -8.79 -10.23
N PHE A 104 -1.77 -8.83 -8.95
CA PHE A 104 -1.38 -10.08 -8.29
C PHE A 104 -2.56 -11.05 -8.13
N ILE A 105 -3.72 -10.55 -7.67
CA ILE A 105 -4.87 -11.41 -7.35
C ILE A 105 -5.61 -11.86 -8.61
N ASN A 106 -5.82 -10.94 -9.56
CA ASN A 106 -6.58 -11.21 -10.78
C ASN A 106 -5.71 -11.67 -11.96
N GLY A 107 -4.38 -11.64 -11.82
CA GLY A 107 -3.44 -11.91 -12.92
C GLY A 107 -3.43 -10.83 -14.02
N ARG A 108 -4.30 -9.85 -13.94
CA ARG A 108 -4.42 -8.72 -14.90
C ARG A 108 -5.06 -7.51 -14.24
N LEU A 109 -4.80 -6.34 -14.80
CA LEU A 109 -5.51 -5.12 -14.46
C LEU A 109 -6.83 -5.01 -15.24
N SER A 110 -7.86 -4.46 -14.61
CA SER A 110 -9.07 -4.00 -15.32
C SER A 110 -8.72 -2.85 -16.26
N ALA A 111 -9.58 -2.57 -17.24
CA ALA A 111 -9.36 -1.47 -18.20
C ALA A 111 -9.17 -0.11 -17.50
N SER A 112 -9.95 0.15 -16.44
CA SER A 112 -9.84 1.38 -15.66
C SER A 112 -8.52 1.45 -14.88
N SER A 113 -8.04 0.33 -14.34
CA SER A 113 -6.78 0.25 -13.61
C SER A 113 -5.58 0.33 -14.56
N ALA A 114 -5.67 -0.27 -15.74
CA ALA A 114 -4.64 -0.14 -16.77
C ALA A 114 -4.49 1.32 -17.25
N ALA A 115 -5.60 2.04 -17.42
CA ALA A 115 -5.57 3.48 -17.73
C ALA A 115 -4.89 4.29 -16.60
N LYS A 116 -5.19 3.98 -15.34
CA LYS A 116 -4.51 4.61 -14.19
C LYS A 116 -3.01 4.30 -14.17
N ALA A 117 -2.62 3.04 -14.41
CA ALA A 117 -1.23 2.65 -14.48
C ALA A 117 -0.45 3.44 -15.54
N ASN A 118 -1.06 3.63 -16.72
CA ASN A 118 -0.48 4.45 -17.79
C ASN A 118 -0.28 5.92 -17.36
N VAL A 119 -1.23 6.52 -16.64
CA VAL A 119 -1.07 7.87 -16.09
C VAL A 119 0.12 7.93 -15.14
N PHE A 120 0.26 6.95 -14.22
CA PHE A 120 1.37 6.93 -13.27
C PHE A 120 2.73 6.72 -13.95
N GLN A 121 2.79 5.95 -15.04
CA GLN A 121 4.01 5.75 -15.82
C GLN A 121 4.60 7.05 -16.38
N HIS A 122 3.74 8.03 -16.70
CA HIS A 122 4.13 9.32 -17.27
C HIS A 122 4.18 10.45 -16.23
N ARG A 123 3.78 10.19 -15.00
CA ARG A 123 3.74 11.18 -13.93
C ARG A 123 5.14 11.50 -13.43
N ARG A 124 5.48 12.76 -13.36
CA ARG A 124 6.76 13.23 -12.81
C ARG A 124 6.56 13.77 -11.40
N ILE A 125 7.44 13.38 -10.48
CA ILE A 125 7.51 13.97 -9.15
C ILE A 125 8.45 15.16 -9.22
N ASN A 126 7.97 16.31 -8.75
CA ASN A 126 8.79 17.50 -8.69
C ASN A 126 9.57 17.50 -7.37
N TYR A 127 10.87 17.34 -7.45
CA TYR A 127 11.82 17.43 -6.33
C TYR A 127 12.25 18.88 -6.05
N GLY A 128 11.56 19.89 -6.61
CA GLY A 128 11.91 21.29 -6.52
C GLY A 128 12.16 21.78 -5.08
N GLY A 129 13.32 22.37 -4.85
CA GLY A 129 13.74 22.96 -3.58
C GLY A 129 14.93 22.31 -2.88
N TYR A 130 15.50 21.23 -3.41
CA TYR A 130 16.81 20.77 -2.98
C TYR A 130 17.89 21.38 -3.87
N GLU A 131 18.30 22.60 -3.57
CA GLU A 131 19.67 23.03 -3.89
C GLU A 131 20.60 22.19 -3.02
N ARG A 132 21.45 21.40 -3.66
CA ARG A 132 22.53 20.65 -3.00
C ARG A 132 23.62 21.61 -2.57
#